data_00d4b451744595b8c31d9e8ddce2801b
#
_entry.id   00d4b451744595b8c31d9e8ddce2801b
#
_cell.length_a   1.000
_cell.length_b   1.000
_cell.length_c   1.000
_cell.angle_alpha   90.00
_cell.angle_beta   90.00
_cell.angle_gamma   90.00
#
_symmetry.space_group_name_H-M   'P 1'
#
loop_
_entity.id
_entity.type
_entity.pdbx_description
1 polymer ?
#
loop_
_entity_poly.entity_id
_entity_poly.type
_entity_poly.pdbx_seq_one_letter_code
_entity_poly.pdbx_strand_id
1 'polypeptide(L)'
;YEIGSGLVGSEMCIRDSTHTMAFDPLCLGRWPGADVCGSRLSACIDNVPQHITDALPLGRPNMLGLNIYNGAPVQMGETGPCYVERPAGYARTVMHWPVEPESLNWGPRLLQERYGLPMFITENGLSCTDKIYRDGKVHDADRIDFLAGYLEKLAEGIHAGADVQGYFHWSLLDNYEWHSGYGERFGLVYMDYATGRRIPKDSAAWYGRVAASNGQLLD
;
A
#
# COMPACT_ATOMS: atom_id res chain seq x y z
N TYR A 1 7.16 3.38 -21.59
CA TYR A 1 5.78 3.87 -21.71
C TYR A 1 5.75 5.28 -21.12
N GLU A 2 5.69 6.30 -22.00
CA GLU A 2 5.38 7.65 -21.56
C GLU A 2 3.91 7.69 -21.16
N ILE A 3 3.64 7.82 -19.88
CA ILE A 3 2.30 8.15 -19.38
C ILE A 3 2.12 9.63 -19.67
N GLY A 4 1.47 9.94 -20.80
CA GLY A 4 1.18 11.30 -21.19
C GLY A 4 0.30 11.99 -20.14
N SER A 5 0.45 13.31 -20.00
CA SER A 5 -0.30 14.18 -19.07
C SER A 5 -1.85 14.08 -19.15
N GLY A 6 -2.39 13.36 -20.15
CA GLY A 6 -3.84 13.08 -20.28
C GLY A 6 -4.35 11.91 -19.43
N LEU A 7 -3.48 11.06 -18.87
CA LEU A 7 -3.87 9.93 -18.01
C LEU A 7 -4.18 10.35 -16.58
N VAL A 8 -3.62 11.47 -16.11
CA VAL A 8 -3.80 11.96 -14.74
C VAL A 8 -5.27 12.23 -14.41
N GLY A 9 -6.05 12.74 -15.36
CA GLY A 9 -7.48 13.02 -15.18
C GLY A 9 -8.37 11.77 -15.08
N SER A 10 -7.97 10.66 -15.68
CA SER A 10 -8.80 9.44 -15.81
C SER A 10 -8.54 8.42 -14.69
N GLU A 11 -7.32 8.31 -14.22
CA GLU A 11 -7.02 7.56 -13.00
C GLU A 11 -7.68 8.19 -11.77
N MET A 12 -7.88 9.51 -11.78
CA MET A 12 -8.61 10.23 -10.74
C MET A 12 -10.04 9.72 -10.55
N CYS A 13 -10.78 9.37 -11.61
CA CYS A 13 -12.19 9.00 -11.46
C CYS A 13 -12.44 7.68 -10.72
N ILE A 14 -11.66 6.62 -10.94
CA ILE A 14 -11.83 5.35 -10.21
C ILE A 14 -11.31 5.49 -8.78
N ARG A 15 -10.18 6.15 -8.59
CA ARG A 15 -9.60 6.46 -7.30
C ARG A 15 -10.49 7.38 -6.48
N ASP A 16 -11.03 8.43 -7.09
CA ASP A 16 -11.82 9.43 -6.41
C ASP A 16 -13.10 8.85 -5.82
N SER A 17 -13.75 7.92 -6.49
CA SER A 17 -14.94 7.27 -5.95
C SER A 17 -14.68 6.33 -4.76
N THR A 18 -13.48 5.74 -4.64
CA THR A 18 -13.15 4.75 -3.61
C THR A 18 -12.37 5.34 -2.44
N HIS A 19 -11.39 6.20 -2.71
CA HIS A 19 -10.49 6.71 -1.68
C HIS A 19 -10.88 8.08 -1.16
N THR A 20 -11.36 8.97 -2.02
CA THR A 20 -11.71 10.34 -1.62
C THR A 20 -12.88 10.40 -0.65
N MET A 21 -13.81 9.45 -0.72
CA MET A 21 -14.90 9.34 0.28
C MET A 21 -14.39 9.18 1.71
N ALA A 22 -13.25 8.52 1.90
CA ALA A 22 -12.65 8.35 3.21
C ALA A 22 -11.63 9.46 3.53
N PHE A 23 -10.77 9.79 2.56
CA PHE A 23 -9.66 10.71 2.80
C PHE A 23 -10.05 12.20 2.75
N ASP A 24 -10.93 12.63 1.86
CA ASP A 24 -11.32 14.04 1.77
C ASP A 24 -11.94 14.58 3.07
N PRO A 25 -12.90 13.88 3.70
CA PRO A 25 -13.44 14.33 4.98
C PRO A 25 -12.38 14.51 6.05
N LEU A 26 -11.43 13.57 6.11
CA LEU A 26 -10.36 13.59 7.12
C LEU A 26 -9.28 14.62 6.79
N CYS A 27 -8.81 14.66 5.54
CA CYS A 27 -7.64 15.46 5.17
C CYS A 27 -8.00 16.89 4.76
N LEU A 28 -9.14 17.08 4.08
CA LEU A 28 -9.60 18.39 3.61
C LEU A 28 -10.66 19.02 4.52
N GLY A 29 -11.25 18.24 5.44
CA GLY A 29 -12.33 18.68 6.31
C GLY A 29 -13.63 18.94 5.56
N ARG A 30 -13.85 18.30 4.44
CA ARG A 30 -15.06 18.42 3.61
C ARG A 30 -15.34 17.15 2.82
N TRP A 31 -16.59 16.90 2.53
CA TRP A 31 -16.98 15.81 1.64
C TRP A 31 -16.53 16.08 0.20
N PRO A 32 -16.22 15.02 -0.59
CA PRO A 32 -15.97 15.17 -2.02
C PRO A 32 -17.23 15.64 -2.76
N GLY A 33 -17.05 16.36 -3.87
CA GLY A 33 -18.16 16.82 -4.72
C GLY A 33 -18.86 15.67 -5.44
N ALA A 34 -20.08 15.91 -5.90
CA ALA A 34 -20.88 14.92 -6.62
C ALA A 34 -20.25 14.50 -7.96
N ASP A 35 -19.46 15.36 -8.56
CA ASP A 35 -18.65 15.12 -9.76
C ASP A 35 -17.56 14.07 -9.54
N VAL A 36 -17.08 13.96 -8.30
CA VAL A 36 -16.04 13.01 -7.88
C VAL A 36 -16.65 11.70 -7.38
N CYS A 37 -17.63 11.79 -6.47
CA CYS A 37 -18.16 10.60 -5.78
C CYS A 37 -19.34 9.94 -6.50
N GLY A 38 -19.91 10.58 -7.53
CA GLY A 38 -21.09 10.10 -8.24
C GLY A 38 -22.38 10.20 -7.44
N SER A 39 -23.52 10.01 -8.12
CA SER A 39 -24.85 10.26 -7.54
C SER A 39 -25.22 9.39 -6.34
N ARG A 40 -24.75 8.12 -6.30
CA ARG A 40 -25.06 7.21 -5.20
C ARG A 40 -24.41 7.63 -3.90
N LEU A 41 -23.11 7.98 -3.94
CA LEU A 41 -22.37 8.42 -2.78
C LEU A 41 -22.76 9.81 -2.33
N SER A 42 -23.06 10.71 -3.28
CA SER A 42 -23.63 12.04 -2.98
C SER A 42 -24.90 11.93 -2.16
N ALA A 43 -25.83 11.04 -2.53
CA ALA A 43 -27.06 10.81 -1.76
C ALA A 43 -26.79 10.28 -0.33
N CYS A 44 -25.69 9.55 -0.13
CA CYS A 44 -25.29 9.15 1.23
C CYS A 44 -24.78 10.35 2.04
N ILE A 45 -24.01 11.24 1.41
CA ILE A 45 -23.48 12.45 2.03
C ILE A 45 -24.62 13.38 2.47
N ASP A 46 -25.64 13.55 1.64
CA ASP A 46 -26.81 14.40 1.91
C ASP A 46 -27.59 13.94 3.16
N ASN A 47 -27.44 12.68 3.56
CA ASN A 47 -28.06 12.11 4.77
C ASN A 47 -27.13 12.15 6.01
N VAL A 48 -25.92 12.67 5.90
CA VAL A 48 -25.03 12.81 7.07
C VAL A 48 -25.54 13.96 7.96
N PRO A 49 -25.69 13.73 9.29
CA PRO A 49 -26.11 14.78 10.21
C PRO A 49 -25.17 16.00 10.13
N GLN A 50 -25.75 17.21 10.11
CA GLN A 50 -25.00 18.46 9.94
C GLN A 50 -23.86 18.61 10.97
N HIS A 51 -24.07 18.24 12.22
CA HIS A 51 -23.04 18.34 13.26
C HIS A 51 -21.78 17.50 12.97
N ILE A 52 -21.91 16.38 12.23
CA ILE A 52 -20.75 15.59 11.77
C ILE A 52 -20.00 16.36 10.70
N THR A 53 -20.72 16.92 9.72
CA THR A 53 -20.12 17.73 8.65
C THR A 53 -19.39 18.95 9.22
N ASP A 54 -19.98 19.62 10.20
CA ASP A 54 -19.39 20.80 10.86
C ASP A 54 -18.13 20.44 11.67
N ALA A 55 -18.00 19.21 12.13
CA ALA A 55 -16.85 18.73 12.88
C ALA A 55 -15.64 18.37 12.01
N LEU A 56 -15.82 18.08 10.71
CA LEU A 56 -14.74 17.63 9.82
C LEU A 56 -13.52 18.57 9.79
N PRO A 57 -13.68 19.91 9.66
CA PRO A 57 -12.54 20.82 9.62
C PRO A 57 -11.69 20.83 10.91
N LEU A 58 -12.28 20.40 12.03
CA LEU A 58 -11.64 20.42 13.36
C LEU A 58 -10.69 19.22 13.58
N GLY A 59 -10.87 18.14 12.82
CA GLY A 59 -10.15 16.87 13.00
C GLY A 59 -9.06 16.59 11.96
N ARG A 60 -8.58 17.60 11.23
CA ARG A 60 -7.61 17.39 10.14
C ARG A 60 -6.28 16.83 10.66
N PRO A 61 -5.74 15.75 10.04
CA PRO A 61 -4.49 15.14 10.44
C PRO A 61 -3.29 15.99 10.03
N ASN A 62 -2.15 15.76 10.70
CA ASN A 62 -0.86 16.36 10.35
C ASN A 62 -0.02 15.46 9.43
N MET A 63 -0.40 14.18 9.32
CA MET A 63 0.29 13.17 8.52
C MET A 63 -0.66 12.05 8.14
N LEU A 64 -0.28 11.23 7.17
CA LEU A 64 -1.02 10.03 6.75
C LEU A 64 -0.20 8.78 7.04
N GLY A 65 -0.85 7.77 7.63
CA GLY A 65 -0.36 6.40 7.69
C GLY A 65 -1.04 5.56 6.62
N LEU A 66 -0.26 4.88 5.78
CA LEU A 66 -0.75 4.19 4.59
C LEU A 66 -0.38 2.71 4.62
N ASN A 67 -1.39 1.83 4.54
CA ASN A 67 -1.20 0.41 4.31
C ASN A 67 -1.37 0.15 2.81
N ILE A 68 -0.27 -0.10 2.10
CA ILE A 68 -0.27 -0.30 0.65
C ILE A 68 0.39 -1.64 0.33
N TYR A 69 -0.38 -2.61 -0.14
CA TYR A 69 0.12 -3.95 -0.50
C TYR A 69 0.12 -4.21 -2.00
N ASN A 70 -0.81 -3.61 -2.72
CA ASN A 70 -0.95 -3.78 -4.16
C ASN A 70 -1.75 -2.63 -4.76
N GLY A 71 -1.88 -2.64 -6.08
CA GLY A 71 -2.68 -1.71 -6.86
C GLY A 71 -3.44 -2.44 -7.96
N ALA A 72 -4.26 -1.72 -8.69
CA ALA A 72 -4.95 -2.22 -9.87
C ALA A 72 -4.59 -1.32 -11.07
N PRO A 73 -4.06 -1.88 -12.16
CA PRO A 73 -3.81 -1.11 -13.37
C PRO A 73 -5.14 -0.68 -13.99
N VAL A 74 -5.19 0.57 -14.43
CA VAL A 74 -6.36 1.17 -15.09
C VAL A 74 -5.95 1.81 -16.42
N GLN A 75 -6.88 1.88 -17.35
CA GLN A 75 -6.72 2.57 -18.64
C GLN A 75 -7.97 3.34 -18.99
N MET A 76 -7.86 4.29 -19.89
CA MET A 76 -9.04 4.95 -20.47
C MET A 76 -9.73 4.04 -21.48
N GLY A 77 -10.99 3.73 -21.21
CA GLY A 77 -11.92 3.12 -22.15
C GLY A 77 -12.80 4.18 -22.84
N GLU A 78 -13.72 3.74 -23.70
CA GLU A 78 -14.64 4.63 -24.44
C GLU A 78 -15.58 5.43 -23.51
N THR A 79 -15.96 4.85 -22.38
CA THR A 79 -16.92 5.44 -21.43
C THR A 79 -16.27 5.98 -20.14
N GLY A 80 -14.95 5.98 -20.07
CA GLY A 80 -14.19 6.39 -18.89
C GLY A 80 -13.14 5.35 -18.46
N PRO A 81 -12.53 5.54 -17.28
CA PRO A 81 -11.52 4.64 -16.77
C PRO A 81 -12.06 3.22 -16.54
N CYS A 82 -11.29 2.22 -16.94
CA CYS A 82 -11.61 0.82 -16.72
C CYS A 82 -10.37 0.05 -16.22
N TYR A 83 -10.61 -1.01 -15.46
CA TYR A 83 -9.53 -1.89 -15.00
C TYR A 83 -8.93 -2.64 -16.20
N VAL A 84 -7.60 -2.76 -16.19
CA VAL A 84 -6.87 -3.61 -17.15
C VAL A 84 -6.84 -5.01 -16.58
N GLU A 85 -7.25 -5.98 -17.39
CA GLU A 85 -7.12 -7.39 -17.03
C GLU A 85 -5.64 -7.77 -16.98
N ARG A 86 -5.24 -8.45 -15.90
CA ARG A 86 -3.86 -8.91 -15.76
C ARG A 86 -3.61 -10.09 -16.70
N PRO A 87 -2.40 -10.19 -17.30
CA PRO A 87 -2.04 -11.32 -18.15
C PRO A 87 -2.07 -12.64 -17.36
N ALA A 88 -2.30 -13.74 -18.06
CA ALA A 88 -2.21 -15.06 -17.43
C ALA A 88 -0.82 -15.27 -16.82
N GLY A 89 -0.78 -15.83 -15.60
CA GLY A 89 0.49 -16.08 -14.90
C GLY A 89 1.15 -14.87 -14.27
N TYR A 90 0.44 -13.75 -14.08
CA TYR A 90 0.99 -12.61 -13.34
C TYR A 90 1.46 -13.01 -11.92
N ALA A 91 2.49 -12.32 -11.43
CA ALA A 91 3.04 -12.57 -10.10
C ALA A 91 2.03 -12.27 -8.98
N ARG A 92 1.91 -13.18 -8.01
CA ARG A 92 1.02 -13.04 -6.86
C ARG A 92 1.58 -13.68 -5.60
N THR A 93 1.19 -13.15 -4.46
CA THR A 93 1.52 -13.68 -3.14
C THR A 93 0.78 -15.00 -2.85
N VAL A 94 1.11 -15.67 -1.75
CA VAL A 94 0.36 -16.85 -1.26
C VAL A 94 -1.11 -16.54 -1.01
N MET A 95 -1.44 -15.35 -0.54
CA MET A 95 -2.82 -14.86 -0.39
C MET A 95 -3.50 -14.49 -1.72
N HIS A 96 -2.87 -14.81 -2.85
CA HIS A 96 -3.35 -14.49 -4.19
C HIS A 96 -3.45 -12.97 -4.51
N TRP A 97 -2.85 -12.13 -3.70
CA TRP A 97 -2.74 -10.70 -4.01
C TRP A 97 -1.75 -10.48 -5.15
N PRO A 98 -2.05 -9.59 -6.09
CA PRO A 98 -1.10 -9.28 -7.15
C PRO A 98 0.16 -8.61 -6.58
N VAL A 99 1.30 -8.97 -7.13
CA VAL A 99 2.55 -8.25 -6.90
C VAL A 99 2.58 -7.05 -7.84
N GLU A 100 2.45 -5.85 -7.29
CA GLU A 100 2.32 -4.61 -8.04
C GLU A 100 3.16 -3.49 -7.40
N PRO A 101 4.50 -3.49 -7.61
CA PRO A 101 5.41 -2.52 -6.97
C PRO A 101 5.07 -1.06 -7.31
N GLU A 102 4.53 -0.78 -8.51
CA GLU A 102 4.11 0.55 -8.93
C GLU A 102 3.10 1.20 -7.97
N SER A 103 2.41 0.41 -7.14
CA SER A 103 1.51 0.95 -6.12
C SER A 103 2.20 1.85 -5.11
N LEU A 104 3.49 1.58 -4.78
CA LEU A 104 4.28 2.43 -3.89
C LEU A 104 4.92 3.64 -4.59
N ASN A 105 4.96 3.67 -5.92
CA ASN A 105 5.31 4.88 -6.67
C ASN A 105 4.07 5.81 -6.77
N TRP A 106 3.00 5.30 -7.36
CA TRP A 106 1.84 6.14 -7.73
C TRP A 106 0.94 6.49 -6.55
N GLY A 107 0.71 5.57 -5.61
CA GLY A 107 -0.15 5.81 -4.45
C GLY A 107 0.27 7.05 -3.63
N PRO A 108 1.52 7.10 -3.12
CA PRO A 108 2.00 8.26 -2.38
C PRO A 108 2.00 9.56 -3.19
N ARG A 109 2.39 9.53 -4.48
CA ARG A 109 2.37 10.73 -5.34
C ARG A 109 0.98 11.32 -5.50
N LEU A 110 0.00 10.46 -5.72
CA LEU A 110 -1.39 10.87 -5.85
C LEU A 110 -1.94 11.50 -4.57
N LEU A 111 -1.60 10.91 -3.42
CA LEU A 111 -2.02 11.45 -2.13
C LEU A 111 -1.28 12.76 -1.79
N GLN A 112 -0.01 12.87 -2.18
CA GLN A 112 0.76 14.10 -2.05
C GLN A 112 0.14 15.24 -2.86
N GLU A 113 -0.18 14.98 -4.13
CA GLU A 113 -0.80 15.98 -5.00
C GLU A 113 -2.13 16.50 -4.44
N ARG A 114 -2.95 15.59 -3.87
CA ARG A 114 -4.28 15.94 -3.40
C ARG A 114 -4.29 16.56 -2.00
N TYR A 115 -3.48 16.04 -1.08
CA TYR A 115 -3.58 16.39 0.36
C TYR A 115 -2.40 17.19 0.88
N GLY A 116 -1.23 17.09 0.24
CA GLY A 116 -0.03 17.85 0.65
C GLY A 116 0.46 17.52 2.05
N LEU A 117 0.19 16.30 2.56
CA LEU A 117 0.55 15.88 3.91
C LEU A 117 1.76 14.94 3.87
N PRO A 118 2.66 15.01 4.86
CA PRO A 118 3.69 14.00 5.03
C PRO A 118 3.07 12.63 5.28
N MET A 119 3.73 11.58 4.77
CA MET A 119 3.21 10.22 4.78
C MET A 119 4.19 9.23 5.39
N PHE A 120 3.65 8.17 5.98
CA PHE A 120 4.39 6.96 6.33
C PHE A 120 3.73 5.77 5.64
N ILE A 121 4.51 4.90 5.04
CA ILE A 121 4.05 3.56 4.68
C ILE A 121 4.05 2.75 5.97
N THR A 122 2.89 2.59 6.57
CA THR A 122 2.72 1.91 7.86
C THR A 122 2.66 0.41 7.71
N GLU A 123 2.27 -0.09 6.53
CA GLU A 123 2.34 -1.51 6.19
C GLU A 123 2.56 -1.71 4.70
N ASN A 124 3.52 -2.57 4.38
CA ASN A 124 3.71 -3.23 3.10
C ASN A 124 4.46 -4.54 3.33
N GLY A 125 4.12 -5.59 2.60
CA GLY A 125 4.72 -6.91 2.75
C GLY A 125 3.96 -7.98 2.01
N LEU A 126 4.41 -9.22 2.13
CA LEU A 126 3.75 -10.38 1.56
C LEU A 126 3.81 -11.58 2.49
N SER A 127 2.82 -12.46 2.38
CA SER A 127 2.89 -13.79 2.97
C SER A 127 3.64 -14.75 2.06
N CYS A 128 4.45 -15.63 2.66
CA CYS A 128 5.20 -16.69 1.98
C CYS A 128 4.94 -18.04 2.65
N THR A 129 5.23 -19.12 1.91
CA THR A 129 5.23 -20.50 2.44
C THR A 129 6.52 -20.82 3.19
N ASP A 130 6.84 -20.03 4.19
CA ASP A 130 8.08 -20.14 4.94
C ASP A 130 8.16 -21.43 5.76
N LYS A 131 9.33 -22.03 5.78
CA LYS A 131 9.62 -23.24 6.56
C LYS A 131 11.05 -23.24 7.07
N ILE A 132 11.30 -24.02 8.10
CA ILE A 132 12.66 -24.29 8.56
C ILE A 132 13.28 -25.35 7.62
N TYR A 133 14.41 -24.99 7.01
CA TYR A 133 15.17 -25.88 6.15
C TYR A 133 16.10 -26.79 6.97
N ARG A 134 16.79 -27.75 6.30
CA ARG A 134 17.66 -28.74 6.96
C ARG A 134 18.87 -28.13 7.69
N ASP A 135 19.29 -26.94 7.28
CA ASP A 135 20.35 -26.17 7.92
C ASP A 135 19.87 -25.36 9.14
N GLY A 136 18.58 -25.48 9.49
CA GLY A 136 17.95 -24.78 10.62
C GLY A 136 17.59 -23.35 10.36
N LYS A 137 17.72 -22.84 9.14
CA LYS A 137 17.38 -21.49 8.71
C LYS A 137 16.06 -21.44 7.95
N VAL A 138 15.58 -20.22 7.71
CA VAL A 138 14.43 -19.93 6.87
C VAL A 138 14.89 -19.05 5.72
N HIS A 139 14.85 -19.61 4.52
CA HIS A 139 15.24 -18.95 3.27
C HIS A 139 13.98 -18.43 2.57
N ASP A 140 13.88 -17.10 2.43
CA ASP A 140 12.71 -16.41 1.92
C ASP A 140 13.08 -15.39 0.83
N ALA A 141 13.76 -15.88 -0.20
CA ALA A 141 14.22 -15.08 -1.35
C ALA A 141 13.08 -14.29 -2.02
N ASP A 142 11.88 -14.90 -2.10
CA ASP A 142 10.70 -14.24 -2.67
C ASP A 142 10.33 -12.97 -1.91
N ARG A 143 10.52 -12.95 -0.58
CA ARG A 143 10.29 -11.75 0.24
C ARG A 143 11.34 -10.68 -0.01
N ILE A 144 12.59 -11.07 -0.20
CA ILE A 144 13.68 -10.12 -0.53
C ILE A 144 13.39 -9.47 -1.88
N ASP A 145 13.07 -10.25 -2.90
CA ASP A 145 12.74 -9.77 -4.26
C ASP A 145 11.53 -8.82 -4.25
N PHE A 146 10.48 -9.21 -3.55
CA PHE A 146 9.30 -8.36 -3.35
C PHE A 146 9.66 -7.02 -2.72
N LEU A 147 10.38 -7.04 -1.57
CA LEU A 147 10.74 -5.83 -0.85
C LEU A 147 11.65 -4.93 -1.66
N ALA A 148 12.63 -5.49 -2.39
CA ALA A 148 13.52 -4.74 -3.25
C ALA A 148 12.71 -3.96 -4.31
N GLY A 149 11.87 -4.66 -5.08
CA GLY A 149 11.05 -4.01 -6.12
C GLY A 149 10.09 -2.96 -5.58
N TYR A 150 9.46 -3.19 -4.42
CA TYR A 150 8.56 -2.20 -3.83
C TYR A 150 9.30 -0.97 -3.28
N LEU A 151 10.46 -1.15 -2.65
CA LEU A 151 11.27 -0.05 -2.13
C LEU A 151 11.92 0.77 -3.24
N GLU A 152 12.33 0.16 -4.36
CA GLU A 152 12.77 0.87 -5.55
C GLU A 152 11.67 1.80 -6.08
N LYS A 153 10.44 1.30 -6.21
CA LYS A 153 9.30 2.10 -6.66
C LYS A 153 8.90 3.18 -5.66
N LEU A 154 9.03 2.92 -4.37
CA LEU A 154 8.86 3.95 -3.35
C LEU A 154 9.90 5.07 -3.50
N ALA A 155 11.18 4.71 -3.74
CA ALA A 155 12.24 5.68 -3.97
C ALA A 155 11.96 6.54 -5.22
N GLU A 156 11.47 5.95 -6.32
CA GLU A 156 11.01 6.69 -7.50
C GLU A 156 9.90 7.68 -7.15
N GLY A 157 8.90 7.27 -6.35
CA GLY A 157 7.82 8.13 -5.88
C GLY A 157 8.30 9.32 -5.04
N ILE A 158 9.26 9.08 -4.14
CA ILE A 158 9.89 10.12 -3.32
C ILE A 158 10.66 11.11 -4.20
N HIS A 159 11.47 10.61 -5.15
CA HIS A 159 12.20 11.46 -6.11
C HIS A 159 11.24 12.30 -6.97
N ALA A 160 10.04 11.78 -7.25
CA ALA A 160 9.00 12.50 -7.97
C ALA A 160 8.17 13.47 -7.10
N GLY A 161 8.53 13.65 -5.83
CA GLY A 161 7.98 14.68 -4.93
C GLY A 161 6.99 14.19 -3.88
N ALA A 162 6.81 12.88 -3.70
CA ALA A 162 6.02 12.36 -2.57
C ALA A 162 6.77 12.53 -1.24
N ASP A 163 6.16 13.18 -0.26
CA ASP A 163 6.76 13.41 1.07
C ASP A 163 6.55 12.20 1.98
N VAL A 164 7.28 11.10 1.69
CA VAL A 164 7.26 9.89 2.50
C VAL A 164 8.40 9.91 3.51
N GLN A 165 8.06 9.98 4.78
CA GLN A 165 8.98 10.12 5.91
C GLN A 165 9.49 8.78 6.46
N GLY A 166 8.84 7.67 6.13
CA GLY A 166 9.26 6.36 6.61
C GLY A 166 8.46 5.20 6.02
N TYR A 167 9.07 4.01 6.14
CA TYR A 167 8.49 2.78 5.65
C TYR A 167 8.60 1.69 6.72
N PHE A 168 7.52 0.96 6.96
CA PHE A 168 7.43 -0.16 7.88
C PHE A 168 6.97 -1.40 7.13
N HIS A 169 7.78 -2.45 7.24
CA HIS A 169 7.42 -3.75 6.71
C HIS A 169 6.35 -4.43 7.59
N TRP A 170 5.30 -4.94 7.00
CA TRP A 170 4.39 -5.87 7.65
C TRP A 170 4.82 -7.31 7.35
N SER A 171 5.37 -8.02 8.36
CA SER A 171 5.50 -7.65 9.75
C SER A 171 6.88 -8.05 10.31
N LEU A 172 7.21 -7.64 11.52
CA LEU A 172 8.47 -8.06 12.17
C LEU A 172 8.46 -9.56 12.49
N LEU A 173 7.39 -10.06 13.08
CA LEU A 173 7.22 -11.46 13.47
C LEU A 173 6.06 -12.07 12.70
N ASP A 174 6.14 -13.36 12.33
CA ASP A 174 4.95 -14.10 11.95
C ASP A 174 3.93 -14.00 13.08
N ASN A 175 2.67 -13.70 12.76
CA ASN A 175 1.64 -13.42 13.74
C ASN A 175 0.27 -13.98 13.30
N TYR A 176 -0.78 -13.63 14.02
CA TYR A 176 -2.15 -13.98 13.70
C TYR A 176 -2.70 -13.10 12.59
N GLU A 177 -3.02 -13.70 11.43
CA GLU A 177 -3.54 -13.00 10.26
C GLU A 177 -5.06 -13.15 10.16
N TRP A 178 -5.79 -12.42 11.01
CA TRP A 178 -7.25 -12.35 11.01
C TRP A 178 -7.92 -13.71 10.79
N HIS A 179 -8.80 -13.82 9.79
CA HIS A 179 -9.50 -15.08 9.46
C HIS A 179 -8.60 -16.20 8.94
N SER A 180 -7.39 -15.89 8.46
CA SER A 180 -6.38 -16.88 8.06
C SER A 180 -5.63 -17.49 9.25
N GLY A 181 -5.81 -16.94 10.46
CA GLY A 181 -5.19 -17.45 11.67
C GLY A 181 -3.66 -17.38 11.59
N TYR A 182 -3.00 -18.48 11.93
CA TYR A 182 -1.55 -18.61 11.90
C TYR A 182 -1.03 -19.25 10.60
N GLY A 183 -1.88 -19.37 9.57
CA GLY A 183 -1.52 -19.99 8.30
C GLY A 183 -0.61 -19.13 7.44
N GLU A 184 -0.78 -17.82 7.49
CA GLU A 184 -0.02 -16.85 6.70
C GLU A 184 1.22 -16.36 7.45
N ARG A 185 2.33 -16.19 6.71
CA ARG A 185 3.62 -15.78 7.29
C ARG A 185 4.15 -14.53 6.62
N PHE A 186 3.93 -13.39 7.27
CA PHE A 186 4.40 -12.07 6.82
C PHE A 186 5.72 -11.63 7.46
N GLY A 187 6.11 -12.27 8.55
CA GLY A 187 7.22 -11.82 9.38
C GLY A 187 8.58 -11.84 8.69
N LEU A 188 9.47 -10.93 9.05
CA LEU A 188 10.90 -11.05 8.83
C LEU A 188 11.53 -12.12 9.76
N VAL A 189 10.84 -12.42 10.85
CA VAL A 189 11.26 -13.45 11.82
C VAL A 189 10.20 -14.55 11.86
N TYR A 190 10.63 -15.76 11.59
CA TYR A 190 9.79 -16.95 11.67
C TYR A 190 9.44 -17.27 13.12
N MET A 191 8.16 -17.48 13.40
CA MET A 191 7.64 -17.94 14.67
C MET A 191 7.38 -19.44 14.61
N ASP A 192 8.08 -20.23 15.37
CA ASP A 192 7.66 -21.60 15.69
C ASP A 192 6.57 -21.53 16.76
N TYR A 193 5.33 -21.60 16.34
CA TYR A 193 4.18 -21.41 17.22
C TYR A 193 4.07 -22.49 18.31
N ALA A 194 4.65 -23.68 18.09
CA ALA A 194 4.62 -24.75 19.06
C ALA A 194 5.59 -24.51 20.23
N THR A 195 6.75 -23.93 19.95
CA THR A 195 7.83 -23.73 20.94
C THR A 195 8.02 -22.28 21.34
N GLY A 196 7.47 -21.33 20.58
CA GLY A 196 7.73 -19.90 20.74
C GLY A 196 9.11 -19.45 20.25
N ARG A 197 9.88 -20.34 19.60
CA ARG A 197 11.22 -20.02 19.09
C ARG A 197 11.11 -19.04 17.91
N ARG A 198 11.99 -18.05 17.91
CA ARG A 198 12.10 -17.02 16.89
C ARG A 198 13.34 -17.27 16.04
N ILE A 199 13.19 -17.34 14.72
CA ILE A 199 14.27 -17.59 13.76
C ILE A 199 14.27 -16.44 12.75
N PRO A 200 15.27 -15.53 12.77
CA PRO A 200 15.40 -14.53 11.72
C PRO A 200 15.49 -15.21 10.35
N LYS A 201 14.71 -14.71 9.39
CA LYS A 201 14.74 -15.16 8.01
C LYS A 201 15.86 -14.45 7.25
N ASP A 202 16.18 -14.88 6.04
CA ASP A 202 17.22 -14.22 5.23
C ASP A 202 16.83 -12.75 4.94
N SER A 203 15.54 -12.49 4.71
CA SER A 203 14.99 -11.14 4.54
C SER A 203 15.23 -10.23 5.74
N ALA A 204 15.28 -10.74 6.97
CA ALA A 204 15.56 -9.92 8.14
C ALA A 204 16.96 -9.30 8.10
N ALA A 205 17.96 -10.09 7.69
CA ALA A 205 19.34 -9.60 7.56
C ALA A 205 19.46 -8.62 6.38
N TRP A 206 18.81 -8.91 5.26
CA TRP A 206 18.79 -8.05 4.08
C TRP A 206 18.11 -6.71 4.40
N TYR A 207 16.89 -6.74 4.92
CA TYR A 207 16.12 -5.53 5.27
C TYR A 207 16.82 -4.67 6.32
N GLY A 208 17.50 -5.32 7.30
CA GLY A 208 18.29 -4.61 8.29
C GLY A 208 19.42 -3.79 7.67
N ARG A 209 20.11 -4.31 6.63
CA ARG A 209 21.14 -3.56 5.89
C ARG A 209 20.54 -2.42 5.09
N VAL A 210 19.43 -2.65 4.40
CA VAL A 210 18.71 -1.62 3.63
C VAL A 210 18.27 -0.48 4.54
N ALA A 211 17.65 -0.80 5.68
CA ALA A 211 17.21 0.20 6.66
C ALA A 211 18.39 0.99 7.26
N ALA A 212 19.48 0.32 7.63
CA ALA A 212 20.69 0.96 8.17
C ALA A 212 21.36 1.91 7.16
N SER A 213 21.26 1.62 5.87
CA SER A 213 21.79 2.46 4.78
C SER A 213 20.81 3.53 4.29
N ASN A 214 19.63 3.62 4.87
CA ASN A 214 18.53 4.47 4.37
C ASN A 214 18.24 4.22 2.88
N GLY A 215 18.14 2.95 2.50
CA GLY A 215 17.81 2.53 1.13
C GLY A 215 18.97 2.57 0.11
N GLN A 216 20.21 2.90 0.52
CA GLN A 216 21.35 2.93 -0.40
C GLN A 216 21.85 1.54 -0.82
N LEU A 217 21.47 0.49 -0.11
CA LEU A 217 21.85 -0.90 -0.34
C LEU A 217 20.60 -1.73 -0.72
N LEU A 218 19.86 -1.28 -1.73
CA LEU A 218 18.72 -2.03 -2.29
C LEU A 218 19.17 -3.16 -3.23
N ASP A 219 20.39 -3.08 -3.78
CA ASP A 219 21.00 -4.08 -4.66
C ASP A 219 21.46 -5.35 -3.92
#